data_36db35666b7195021aa1f39634162224
#
_entry.id   36db35666b7195021aa1f39634162224
#
_cell.length_a   1.000
_cell.length_b   1.000
_cell.length_c   1.000
_cell.angle_alpha   90.00
_cell.angle_beta   90.00
_cell.angle_gamma   90.00
#
_symmetry.space_group_name_H-M   'P 1'
#
loop_
_entity.id
_entity.type
_entity.pdbx_description
1 polymer ?
#
loop_
_entity_poly.entity_id
_entity_poly.type
_entity_poly.pdbx_seq_one_letter_code
_entity_poly.pdbx_strand_id
1 'polypeptide(L)'
;MSTHKNNVTVTLLYQDGNSRSYTFENVADDDLMGVKSVVKAINKNENNQYAAFYSTFISPDGAPVEKIEAARIVSTEEEVLYSD
;
A
#
# COMPACT_ATOMS: atom_id res chain seq x y z
N MET A 1 -20.64 -19.79 7.04
CA MET A 1 -19.27 -19.36 7.23
C MET A 1 -19.18 -17.84 7.12
N SER A 2 -18.62 -17.23 8.11
CA SER A 2 -18.47 -15.79 8.09
C SER A 2 -17.09 -15.41 7.58
N THR A 3 -17.06 -14.50 6.64
CA THR A 3 -15.82 -13.95 6.14
C THR A 3 -15.72 -12.51 6.64
N HIS A 4 -14.65 -12.21 7.33
CA HIS A 4 -14.41 -10.85 7.76
C HIS A 4 -14.12 -9.99 6.55
N LYS A 5 -14.67 -8.80 6.55
CA LYS A 5 -14.39 -7.82 5.52
C LYS A 5 -13.66 -6.66 6.15
N ASN A 6 -12.57 -6.27 5.56
CA ASN A 6 -11.68 -5.28 6.11
C ASN A 6 -11.56 -4.10 5.17
N ASN A 7 -11.34 -2.94 5.74
CA ASN A 7 -10.95 -1.78 4.95
C ASN A 7 -9.43 -1.71 4.97
N VAL A 8 -8.83 -1.66 3.79
CA VAL A 8 -7.37 -1.61 3.67
C VAL A 8 -6.98 -0.27 3.09
N THR A 9 -6.16 0.46 3.82
CA THR A 9 -5.62 1.73 3.35
C THR A 9 -4.18 1.53 2.89
N VAL A 10 -3.94 1.89 1.65
CA VAL A 10 -2.59 1.83 1.06
C VAL A 10 -2.12 3.27 0.89
N THR A 11 -0.98 3.60 1.48
CA THR A 11 -0.43 4.94 1.45
C THR A 11 0.87 4.95 0.66
N LEU A 12 0.92 5.83 -0.34
CA LEU A 12 2.14 6.09 -1.11
C LEU A 12 2.89 7.23 -0.45
N LEU A 13 4.10 6.97 0.00
CA LEU A 13 4.97 7.99 0.60
C LEU A 13 5.98 8.42 -0.47
N TYR A 14 6.01 9.71 -0.75
CA TYR A 14 6.88 10.27 -1.79
C TYR A 14 8.16 10.82 -1.17
N GLN A 15 9.20 10.90 -1.99
CA GLN A 15 10.53 11.36 -1.53
C GLN A 15 10.55 12.80 -1.07
N ASP A 16 9.57 13.60 -1.46
CA ASP A 16 9.47 15.01 -1.07
C ASP A 16 8.65 15.23 0.21
N GLY A 17 8.24 14.16 0.89
CA GLY A 17 7.46 14.24 2.11
C GLY A 17 5.94 14.24 1.89
N ASN A 18 5.48 14.33 0.65
CA ASN A 18 4.07 14.20 0.35
C ASN A 18 3.62 12.76 0.48
N SER A 19 2.31 12.56 0.63
CA SER A 19 1.72 11.22 0.67
C SER A 19 0.34 11.22 0.03
N ARG A 20 -0.08 10.05 -0.40
CA ARG A 20 -1.43 9.85 -0.95
C ARG A 20 -1.93 8.49 -0.49
N SER A 21 -3.17 8.46 -0.02
CA SER A 21 -3.77 7.23 0.49
C SER A 21 -4.96 6.81 -0.35
N TYR A 22 -5.12 5.49 -0.48
CA TYR A 22 -6.26 4.86 -1.14
C TYR A 22 -6.84 3.85 -0.18
N THR A 23 -8.17 3.85 -0.02
CA THR A 23 -8.84 2.89 0.84
C THR A 23 -9.68 1.95 0.00
N PHE A 24 -9.47 0.67 0.22
CA PHE A 24 -10.24 -0.40 -0.41
C PHE A 24 -11.17 -1.00 0.63
N GLU A 25 -12.47 -0.96 0.37
CA GLU A 25 -13.47 -1.48 1.30
C GLU A 25 -13.80 -2.94 1.01
N ASN A 26 -14.24 -3.65 2.05
CA ASN A 26 -14.75 -5.02 1.94
C ASN A 26 -13.70 -6.01 1.39
N VAL A 27 -12.45 -5.84 1.81
CA VAL A 27 -11.38 -6.76 1.44
C VAL A 27 -11.49 -8.02 2.30
N ALA A 28 -11.56 -9.19 1.66
CA ALA A 28 -11.64 -10.46 2.39
C ALA A 28 -10.32 -10.78 3.07
N ASP A 29 -10.39 -11.54 4.16
CA ASP A 29 -9.18 -11.93 4.90
C ASP A 29 -8.16 -12.63 4.01
N ASP A 30 -8.63 -13.44 3.08
CA ASP A 30 -7.74 -14.18 2.16
C ASP A 30 -6.97 -13.25 1.23
N ASP A 31 -7.51 -12.06 0.96
CA ASP A 31 -6.87 -11.11 0.06
C ASP A 31 -5.82 -10.25 0.77
N LEU A 32 -5.83 -10.23 2.11
CA LEU A 32 -4.87 -9.44 2.88
C LEU A 32 -3.43 -9.88 2.63
N MET A 33 -3.21 -11.18 2.50
CA MET A 33 -1.88 -11.71 2.20
C MET A 33 -1.39 -11.24 0.83
N GLY A 34 -2.30 -11.19 -0.13
CA GLY A 34 -1.97 -10.68 -1.47
C GLY A 34 -1.54 -9.23 -1.45
N VAL A 35 -2.28 -8.39 -0.70
CA VAL A 35 -1.92 -6.97 -0.55
C VAL A 35 -0.53 -6.83 0.06
N LYS A 36 -0.28 -7.56 1.15
CA LYS A 36 1.02 -7.53 1.82
C LYS A 36 2.15 -7.93 0.89
N SER A 37 1.96 -9.01 0.13
CA SER A 37 2.96 -9.52 -0.79
C SER A 37 3.28 -8.52 -1.91
N VAL A 38 2.23 -7.92 -2.48
CA VAL A 38 2.40 -6.92 -3.55
C VAL A 38 3.12 -5.69 -3.05
N VAL A 39 2.73 -5.17 -1.89
CA VAL A 39 3.37 -3.98 -1.30
C VAL A 39 4.84 -4.25 -1.04
N LYS A 40 5.15 -5.41 -0.47
CA LYS A 40 6.52 -5.80 -0.19
C LYS A 40 7.36 -5.91 -1.47
N ALA A 41 6.79 -6.53 -2.51
CA ALA A 41 7.48 -6.70 -3.79
C ALA A 41 7.78 -5.36 -4.45
N ILE A 42 6.82 -4.43 -4.43
CA ILE A 42 7.01 -3.11 -5.03
C ILE A 42 8.06 -2.32 -4.26
N ASN A 43 8.04 -2.37 -2.92
CA ASN A 43 9.02 -1.67 -2.10
C ASN A 43 10.43 -2.20 -2.32
N LYS A 44 10.55 -3.52 -2.51
CA LYS A 44 11.85 -4.12 -2.80
C LYS A 44 12.37 -3.73 -4.18
N ASN A 45 11.46 -3.63 -5.14
CA ASN A 45 11.77 -3.22 -6.52
C ASN A 45 13.00 -3.94 -7.08
N GLU A 46 13.03 -5.25 -6.93
CA GLU A 46 14.17 -6.07 -7.34
C GLU A 46 14.41 -5.92 -8.83
N ASN A 47 15.64 -5.66 -9.22
CA ASN A 47 16.06 -5.49 -10.62
C ASN A 47 15.25 -4.39 -11.35
N ASN A 48 14.74 -3.41 -10.61
CA ASN A 48 13.91 -2.33 -11.17
C ASN A 48 12.67 -2.83 -11.91
N GLN A 49 12.13 -3.99 -11.52
CA GLN A 49 10.97 -4.55 -12.21
C GLN A 49 9.71 -3.69 -12.07
N TYR A 50 9.68 -2.80 -11.09
CA TYR A 50 8.55 -1.87 -10.89
C TYR A 50 8.92 -0.44 -11.27
N ALA A 51 9.89 -0.27 -12.16
CA ALA A 51 10.31 1.07 -12.60
C ALA A 51 9.15 1.88 -13.21
N ALA A 52 8.27 1.21 -13.95
CA ALA A 52 7.09 1.88 -14.53
C ALA A 52 6.16 2.42 -13.46
N PHE A 53 5.97 1.68 -12.37
CA PHE A 53 5.17 2.16 -11.24
C PHE A 53 5.77 3.43 -10.63
N TYR A 54 7.08 3.42 -10.37
CA TYR A 54 7.74 4.58 -9.77
C TYR A 54 7.78 5.80 -10.67
N SER A 55 7.74 5.61 -11.98
CA SER A 55 7.69 6.74 -12.92
C SER A 55 6.27 7.25 -13.16
N THR A 56 5.26 6.39 -12.95
CA THR A 56 3.85 6.76 -13.17
C THR A 56 3.26 7.47 -11.96
N PHE A 57 3.55 6.99 -10.76
CA PHE A 57 3.02 7.54 -9.52
C PHE A 57 4.01 8.53 -8.94
N ILE A 58 3.76 9.81 -9.19
CA ILE A 58 4.60 10.89 -8.71
C ILE A 58 3.77 11.84 -7.85
N SER A 59 4.44 12.57 -6.96
CA SER A 59 3.78 13.55 -6.11
C SER A 59 3.31 14.76 -6.92
N PRO A 60 2.45 15.61 -6.34
CA PRO A 60 2.08 16.87 -7.01
C PRO A 60 3.27 17.72 -7.40
N ASP A 61 4.38 17.60 -6.68
CA ASP A 61 5.60 18.34 -6.95
C ASP A 61 6.58 17.58 -7.85
N GLY A 62 6.17 16.38 -8.32
CA GLY A 62 6.95 15.60 -9.28
C GLY A 62 7.95 14.61 -8.66
N ALA A 63 7.89 14.37 -7.35
CA ALA A 63 8.79 13.42 -6.71
C ALA A 63 8.30 11.98 -6.87
N PRO A 64 9.20 11.01 -7.01
CA PRO A 64 8.82 9.60 -7.08
C PRO A 64 8.40 9.05 -5.73
N VAL A 65 7.77 7.89 -5.75
CA VAL A 65 7.40 7.16 -4.54
C VAL A 65 8.67 6.72 -3.82
N GLU A 66 8.71 6.91 -2.50
CA GLU A 66 9.79 6.39 -1.67
C GLU A 66 9.45 4.97 -1.20
N LYS A 67 8.24 4.80 -0.66
CA LYS A 67 7.76 3.50 -0.21
C LYS A 67 6.25 3.46 -0.14
N ILE A 68 5.71 2.25 0.00
CA ILE A 68 4.28 2.02 0.16
C ILE A 68 4.06 1.38 1.53
N GLU A 69 3.01 1.80 2.22
CA GLU A 69 2.56 1.19 3.45
C GLU A 69 1.13 0.70 3.28
N ALA A 70 0.78 -0.39 3.93
CA ALA A 70 -0.59 -0.89 3.94
C ALA A 70 -1.03 -1.13 5.38
N ALA A 71 -2.27 -0.76 5.67
CA ALA A 71 -2.84 -0.93 6.98
C ALA A 71 -4.26 -1.47 6.87
N ARG A 72 -4.62 -2.38 7.77
CA ARG A 72 -5.98 -2.89 7.89
C ARG A 72 -6.71 -2.08 8.96
N ILE A 73 -7.91 -1.64 8.63
CA ILE A 73 -8.75 -0.91 9.57
C ILE A 73 -9.97 -1.75 9.90
N VAL A 74 -10.15 -2.06 11.16
CA VAL A 74 -11.30 -2.81 11.68
C VAL A 74 -11.94 -1.96 12.78
N SER A 75 -13.12 -1.44 12.53
CA SER A 75 -13.78 -0.50 13.44
C SER A 75 -12.89 0.70 13.73
N THR A 76 -12.45 0.82 15.00
CA THR A 76 -11.55 1.89 15.42
C THR A 76 -10.09 1.44 15.52
N GLU A 77 -9.84 0.16 15.27
CA GLU A 77 -8.49 -0.39 15.35
C GLU A 77 -7.81 -0.38 14.00
N GLU A 78 -6.54 -0.06 14.00
CA GLU A 78 -5.72 -0.07 12.82
C GLU A 78 -4.57 -1.02 13.02
N GLU A 79 -4.38 -1.94 12.08
CA GLU A 79 -3.31 -2.90 12.12
C GLU A 79 -2.46 -2.74 10.88
N VAL A 80 -1.16 -2.53 11.07
CA VAL A 80 -0.22 -2.38 9.95
C VAL A 80 0.01 -3.76 9.32
N LEU A 81 -0.30 -3.88 8.02
CA LEU A 81 -0.04 -5.10 7.26
C LEU A 81 1.40 -5.17 6.79
N TYR A 82 1.93 -4.04 6.36
CA TYR A 82 3.31 -3.95 5.93
C TYR A 82 3.79 -2.51 6.09
N SER A 83 4.94 -2.35 6.74
CA SER A 83 5.62 -1.07 6.88
C SER A 83 7.11 -1.33 6.86
N ASP A 84 7.79 -0.52 6.10
CA ASP A 84 9.26 -0.61 5.99
C ASP A 84 9.93 0.16 7.10
#